data_834bfc1c9aa6df36ca6fee5047791420
#
_entry.id   834bfc1c9aa6df36ca6fee5047791420
#
_cell.length_a   1.000
_cell.length_b   1.000
_cell.length_c   1.000
_cell.angle_alpha   90.00
_cell.angle_beta   90.00
_cell.angle_gamma   90.00
#
_symmetry.space_group_name_H-M   'P 1'
#
loop_
_entity.id
_entity.type
_entity.pdbx_description
1 polymer ?
#
loop_
_entity_poly.entity_id
_entity_poly.type
_entity_poly.pdbx_seq_one_letter_code
_entity_poly.pdbx_strand_id
1 'polypeptide(L)'
;TECYPTPNDCETYENQVFGQDAHNIIQGDFNGDGYEDFAVAWALFPHTIDPDQKVNAPINIYLNNGKGRFEEDLNIYSDNNQPTHPFAYRMIAEDLNDDGIDDIFAGSMGIQFRSEDYSENYINPYPHLLLLSNPEGKFDDASNQIEDKNDGKGQLCNFAHDASAGDPDGDGDIDIYACNILNINDGLGN
;
A
#
# COMPACT_ATOMS: atom_id res chain seq x y z
N THR A 1 3.93 15.59 14.03
CA THR A 1 3.29 16.48 15.02
C THR A 1 1.99 15.82 15.41
N GLU A 2 1.95 15.25 16.61
CA GLU A 2 0.77 14.58 17.13
C GLU A 2 -0.37 15.57 17.23
N CYS A 3 -1.37 15.44 16.38
CA CYS A 3 -2.68 15.99 16.66
C CYS A 3 -3.41 15.06 17.64
N TYR A 4 -3.00 15.08 18.89
CA TYR A 4 -3.93 14.73 19.93
C TYR A 4 -4.80 15.94 20.16
N PRO A 5 -6.09 15.87 19.88
CA PRO A 5 -6.91 17.06 19.90
C PRO A 5 -7.20 17.46 21.33
N THR A 6 -6.73 18.63 21.67
CA THR A 6 -7.67 19.48 22.39
C THR A 6 -8.59 20.10 21.34
N PRO A 7 -9.88 20.31 21.62
CA PRO A 7 -10.82 20.85 20.63
C PRO A 7 -10.41 22.18 19.99
N ASN A 8 -9.41 22.86 20.51
CA ASN A 8 -8.91 24.15 20.05
C ASN A 8 -7.72 24.05 19.08
N ASP A 9 -7.08 22.89 18.94
CA ASP A 9 -5.91 22.75 18.08
C ASP A 9 -6.26 22.31 16.65
N CYS A 10 -7.53 22.00 16.41
CA CYS A 10 -8.03 21.50 15.12
C CYS A 10 -8.70 22.58 14.25
N GLU A 11 -8.83 23.82 14.69
CA GLU A 11 -9.49 24.88 13.91
C GLU A 11 -8.74 25.33 12.65
N THR A 12 -7.50 24.85 12.45
CA THR A 12 -6.72 25.18 11.26
C THR A 12 -6.76 24.13 10.16
N TYR A 13 -7.55 23.08 10.32
CA TYR A 13 -7.51 21.88 9.47
C TYR A 13 -8.73 21.69 8.58
N GLU A 14 -9.43 22.75 8.19
CA GLU A 14 -10.59 22.66 7.29
C GLU A 14 -10.31 21.98 5.94
N ASN A 15 -9.06 21.66 5.64
CA ASN A 15 -8.65 20.96 4.42
C ASN A 15 -7.56 19.90 4.62
N GLN A 16 -7.29 19.45 5.85
CA GLN A 16 -6.34 18.37 6.09
C GLN A 16 -7.07 17.11 6.52
N VAL A 17 -6.60 16.00 5.97
CA VAL A 17 -7.08 14.67 6.34
C VAL A 17 -6.63 14.40 7.77
N PHE A 18 -7.58 14.21 8.67
CA PHE A 18 -7.29 13.89 10.06
C PHE A 18 -6.70 12.49 10.18
N GLY A 19 -5.65 12.36 11.00
CA GLY A 19 -5.13 11.06 11.39
C GLY A 19 -4.32 10.36 10.30
N GLN A 20 -3.28 11.01 9.77
CA GLN A 20 -2.23 10.27 9.09
C GLN A 20 -1.34 9.58 10.13
N ASP A 21 -1.52 8.28 10.26
CA ASP A 21 -0.60 7.46 11.03
C ASP A 21 0.24 6.60 10.06
N ALA A 22 1.56 6.55 10.27
CA ALA A 22 2.39 5.56 9.64
C ALA A 22 1.92 4.19 10.12
N HIS A 23 1.07 3.55 9.33
CA HIS A 23 0.35 2.36 9.77
C HIS A 23 1.15 1.09 9.55
N ASN A 24 1.82 1.00 8.42
CA ASN A 24 2.67 -0.14 8.09
C ASN A 24 4.01 0.35 7.54
N ILE A 25 5.08 -0.30 7.99
CA ILE A 25 6.45 -0.05 7.53
C ILE A 25 7.04 -1.41 7.19
N ILE A 26 7.57 -1.52 6.00
CA ILE A 26 8.29 -2.70 5.53
C ILE A 26 9.70 -2.32 5.13
N GLN A 27 10.57 -3.32 5.09
CA GLN A 27 11.94 -3.18 4.60
C GLN A 27 12.14 -4.11 3.41
N GLY A 28 13.03 -3.73 2.52
CA GLY A 28 13.42 -4.48 1.34
C GLY A 28 14.48 -3.72 0.55
N ASP A 29 15.12 -4.36 -0.39
CA ASP A 29 16.03 -3.72 -1.34
C ASP A 29 15.23 -3.21 -2.55
N PHE A 30 14.70 -1.98 -2.45
CA PHE A 30 13.78 -1.43 -3.44
C PHE A 30 14.44 -0.80 -4.66
N ASN A 31 15.77 -0.80 -4.73
CA ASN A 31 16.52 -0.25 -5.86
C ASN A 31 17.62 -1.18 -6.38
N GLY A 32 17.77 -2.37 -5.79
CA GLY A 32 18.75 -3.38 -6.21
C GLY A 32 20.21 -3.03 -5.86
N ASP A 33 20.45 -2.15 -4.87
CA ASP A 33 21.80 -1.73 -4.49
C ASP A 33 22.42 -2.57 -3.36
N GLY A 34 21.64 -3.51 -2.79
CA GLY A 34 22.05 -4.43 -1.74
C GLY A 34 21.93 -3.86 -0.32
N TYR A 35 21.30 -2.71 -0.14
CA TYR A 35 21.00 -2.14 1.17
C TYR A 35 19.50 -2.17 1.43
N GLU A 36 19.12 -2.51 2.67
CA GLU A 36 17.74 -2.47 3.10
C GLU A 36 17.20 -1.04 3.13
N ASP A 37 16.13 -0.82 2.41
CA ASP A 37 15.34 0.40 2.32
C ASP A 37 14.08 0.31 3.19
N PHE A 38 13.26 1.36 3.23
CA PHE A 38 11.96 1.34 3.88
C PHE A 38 10.85 1.84 2.97
N ALA A 39 9.71 1.13 2.98
CA ALA A 39 8.46 1.64 2.45
C ALA A 39 7.46 1.88 3.59
N VAL A 40 6.73 2.99 3.50
CA VAL A 40 5.78 3.43 4.53
C VAL A 40 4.41 3.63 3.91
N ALA A 41 3.41 2.92 4.43
CA ALA A 41 2.01 3.18 4.14
C ALA A 41 1.38 3.99 5.25
N TRP A 42 0.62 5.00 4.87
CA TRP A 42 -0.14 5.84 5.78
C TRP A 42 -1.59 5.39 5.84
N ALA A 43 -2.14 5.32 7.03
CA ALA A 43 -3.56 5.11 7.22
C ALA A 43 -4.26 6.45 7.35
N LEU A 44 -5.34 6.60 6.60
CA LEU A 44 -6.23 7.73 6.73
C LEU A 44 -7.49 7.25 7.42
N PHE A 45 -7.74 7.79 8.61
CA PHE A 45 -8.97 7.51 9.35
C PHE A 45 -9.91 8.70 9.25
N PRO A 46 -10.75 8.75 8.25
CA PRO A 46 -11.74 9.79 8.15
C PRO A 46 -12.84 9.54 9.18
N HIS A 47 -13.14 10.54 9.99
CA HIS A 47 -14.19 10.45 10.99
C HIS A 47 -15.57 10.83 10.46
N THR A 48 -15.61 11.63 9.42
CA THR A 48 -16.82 11.95 8.67
C THR A 48 -16.44 12.01 7.22
N ILE A 49 -17.20 11.36 6.33
CA ILE A 49 -16.83 11.39 4.94
C ILE A 49 -18.04 11.48 4.07
N ASP A 50 -17.93 12.45 3.19
CA ASP A 50 -18.56 12.41 1.90
C ASP A 50 -18.03 11.15 1.16
N PRO A 51 -18.87 10.15 0.85
CA PRO A 51 -18.45 8.96 0.11
C PRO A 51 -17.85 9.27 -1.27
N ASP A 52 -18.04 10.49 -1.76
CA ASP A 52 -17.45 10.98 -3.01
C ASP A 52 -16.03 11.57 -2.82
N GLN A 53 -15.58 11.77 -1.58
CA GLN A 53 -14.19 12.17 -1.30
C GLN A 53 -13.27 10.96 -1.39
N LYS A 54 -12.45 10.94 -2.43
CA LYS A 54 -11.32 10.01 -2.52
C LYS A 54 -10.20 10.52 -1.62
N VAL A 55 -10.08 9.91 -0.46
CA VAL A 55 -8.99 10.20 0.47
C VAL A 55 -7.95 9.10 0.31
N ASN A 56 -6.85 9.43 -0.35
CA ASN A 56 -5.75 8.50 -0.58
C ASN A 56 -4.48 9.02 0.08
N ALA A 57 -3.74 8.12 0.71
CA ALA A 57 -2.41 8.41 1.24
C ALA A 57 -1.32 7.86 0.32
N PRO A 58 -0.18 8.51 0.20
CA PRO A 58 0.93 7.99 -0.60
C PRO A 58 1.55 6.76 0.06
N ILE A 59 2.20 5.92 -0.76
CA ILE A 59 3.23 5.00 -0.31
C ILE A 59 4.57 5.73 -0.48
N ASN A 60 5.31 5.90 0.61
CA ASN A 60 6.61 6.58 0.58
C ASN A 60 7.74 5.55 0.64
N ILE A 61 8.71 5.65 -0.24
CA ILE A 61 9.92 4.83 -0.25
C ILE A 61 11.10 5.69 0.14
N TYR A 62 11.88 5.20 1.11
CA TYR A 62 13.06 5.85 1.65
C TYR A 62 14.28 4.97 1.37
N LEU A 63 15.14 5.40 0.46
CA LEU A 63 16.34 4.68 0.06
C LEU A 63 17.47 4.88 1.05
N ASN A 64 18.16 3.79 1.37
CA ASN A 64 19.32 3.76 2.24
C ASN A 64 20.60 4.00 1.43
N ASN A 65 21.40 4.98 1.80
CA ASN A 65 22.65 5.27 1.12
C ASN A 65 23.85 4.38 1.56
N GLY A 66 23.61 3.29 2.27
CA GLY A 66 24.63 2.39 2.80
C GLY A 66 25.46 2.99 3.94
N LYS A 67 25.12 4.17 4.44
CA LYS A 67 25.84 4.89 5.51
C LYS A 67 24.91 5.24 6.70
N GLY A 68 23.73 4.59 6.75
CA GLY A 68 22.76 4.79 7.81
C GLY A 68 21.91 6.04 7.65
N ARG A 69 21.78 6.57 6.44
CA ARG A 69 20.89 7.68 6.12
C ARG A 69 19.90 7.24 5.07
N PHE A 70 18.63 7.57 5.31
CA PHE A 70 17.52 7.30 4.44
C PHE A 70 17.01 8.62 3.85
N GLU A 71 16.73 8.61 2.55
CA GLU A 71 16.16 9.75 1.83
C GLU A 71 14.98 9.28 0.99
N GLU A 72 13.87 10.03 1.03
CA GLU A 72 12.73 9.76 0.19
C GLU A 72 13.09 10.01 -1.27
N ASP A 73 12.78 9.04 -2.15
CA ASP A 73 12.97 9.21 -3.60
C ASP A 73 11.64 9.16 -4.34
N LEU A 74 11.19 10.33 -4.80
CA LEU A 74 9.98 10.45 -5.61
C LEU A 74 10.19 10.07 -7.08
N ASN A 75 11.44 9.90 -7.53
CA ASN A 75 11.75 9.49 -8.90
C ASN A 75 11.76 7.97 -9.07
N ILE A 76 11.59 7.22 -7.97
CA ILE A 76 11.56 5.77 -8.00
C ILE A 76 10.32 5.22 -8.75
N TYR A 77 9.32 6.04 -9.02
CA TYR A 77 8.12 5.66 -9.79
C TYR A 77 8.29 6.00 -11.26
N SER A 78 7.98 5.04 -12.17
CA SER A 78 8.29 5.12 -13.61
C SER A 78 7.69 6.33 -14.32
N ASP A 79 6.50 6.73 -13.96
CA ASP A 79 5.79 7.88 -14.55
C ASP A 79 5.84 9.13 -13.67
N ASN A 80 6.68 9.14 -12.62
CA ASN A 80 6.74 10.14 -11.56
C ASN A 80 5.39 10.35 -10.85
N ASN A 81 4.54 9.33 -10.87
CA ASN A 81 3.24 9.33 -10.22
C ASN A 81 3.29 8.43 -8.98
N GLN A 82 3.54 9.04 -7.83
CA GLN A 82 3.56 8.32 -6.57
C GLN A 82 2.22 7.63 -6.33
N PRO A 83 2.19 6.31 -6.14
CA PRO A 83 0.96 5.58 -5.93
C PRO A 83 0.31 5.98 -4.61
N THR A 84 -1.00 5.98 -4.59
CA THR A 84 -1.79 6.32 -3.41
C THR A 84 -2.82 5.25 -3.14
N HIS A 85 -3.06 4.98 -1.86
CA HIS A 85 -4.06 4.02 -1.42
C HIS A 85 -4.85 4.59 -0.24
N PRO A 86 -6.17 4.39 -0.16
CA PRO A 86 -6.96 4.92 0.95
C PRO A 86 -6.58 4.30 2.29
N PHE A 87 -6.27 3.01 2.30
CA PHE A 87 -5.85 2.31 3.50
C PHE A 87 -5.09 1.02 3.16
N ALA A 88 -3.80 1.14 2.85
CA ALA A 88 -2.88 0.01 2.74
C ALA A 88 -2.55 -0.51 4.15
N TYR A 89 -3.29 -1.51 4.61
CA TYR A 89 -3.20 -1.97 5.99
C TYR A 89 -2.00 -2.89 6.23
N ARG A 90 -1.75 -3.81 5.32
CA ARG A 90 -0.62 -4.74 5.40
C ARG A 90 0.18 -4.69 4.12
N MET A 91 1.46 -4.43 4.24
CA MET A 91 2.39 -4.50 3.10
C MET A 91 3.31 -5.72 3.23
N ILE A 92 3.79 -6.18 2.09
CA ILE A 92 4.79 -7.23 1.92
C ILE A 92 5.84 -6.69 0.96
N ALA A 93 7.10 -6.99 1.22
CA ALA A 93 8.22 -6.79 0.30
C ALA A 93 8.82 -8.16 -0.03
N GLU A 94 8.80 -8.53 -1.28
CA GLU A 94 9.37 -9.77 -1.85
C GLU A 94 9.63 -9.54 -3.33
N ASP A 95 10.60 -10.24 -3.89
CA ASP A 95 10.85 -10.27 -5.33
C ASP A 95 9.78 -11.15 -6.00
N LEU A 96 8.72 -10.52 -6.51
CA LEU A 96 7.57 -11.21 -7.08
C LEU A 96 7.72 -11.45 -8.59
N ASN A 97 8.66 -10.77 -9.25
CA ASN A 97 8.89 -10.85 -10.68
C ASN A 97 10.25 -11.45 -11.07
N ASP A 98 11.01 -11.94 -10.08
CA ASP A 98 12.30 -12.64 -10.19
C ASP A 98 13.38 -11.77 -10.88
N ASP A 99 13.35 -10.44 -10.65
CA ASP A 99 14.32 -9.49 -11.21
C ASP A 99 15.47 -9.14 -10.25
N GLY A 100 15.39 -9.59 -9.01
CA GLY A 100 16.38 -9.39 -7.96
C GLY A 100 16.18 -8.09 -7.15
N ILE A 101 15.06 -7.42 -7.31
CA ILE A 101 14.65 -6.21 -6.57
C ILE A 101 13.33 -6.54 -5.87
N ASP A 102 13.19 -6.13 -4.60
CA ASP A 102 11.96 -6.37 -3.87
C ASP A 102 10.80 -5.52 -4.41
N ASP A 103 9.67 -6.16 -4.64
CA ASP A 103 8.39 -5.57 -5.02
C ASP A 103 7.54 -5.25 -3.79
N ILE A 104 6.46 -4.48 -3.98
CA ILE A 104 5.58 -4.12 -2.88
C ILE A 104 4.14 -4.54 -3.18
N PHE A 105 3.62 -5.47 -2.37
CA PHE A 105 2.19 -5.73 -2.30
C PHE A 105 1.59 -5.00 -1.10
N ALA A 106 0.44 -4.33 -1.29
CA ALA A 106 -0.28 -3.67 -0.20
C ALA A 106 -1.74 -4.12 -0.12
N GLY A 107 -2.05 -4.86 0.93
CA GLY A 107 -3.38 -5.37 1.21
C GLY A 107 -4.35 -4.26 1.63
N SER A 108 -5.51 -4.19 0.99
CA SER A 108 -6.51 -3.15 1.20
C SER A 108 -7.43 -3.45 2.38
N MET A 109 -7.61 -2.49 3.28
CA MET A 109 -8.70 -2.47 4.26
C MET A 109 -10.02 -1.95 3.69
N GLY A 110 -10.04 -1.58 2.42
CA GLY A 110 -11.16 -0.87 1.85
C GLY A 110 -11.21 0.59 2.29
N ILE A 111 -12.27 1.28 1.91
CA ILE A 111 -12.53 2.66 2.31
C ILE A 111 -13.51 2.65 3.48
N GLN A 112 -13.09 3.16 4.61
CA GLN A 112 -13.94 3.25 5.79
C GLN A 112 -14.70 4.57 5.81
N PHE A 113 -16.02 4.49 5.95
CA PHE A 113 -16.90 5.63 6.11
C PHE A 113 -17.58 5.56 7.47
N ARG A 114 -17.82 6.72 8.04
CA ARG A 114 -18.57 6.84 9.28
C ARG A 114 -19.63 7.91 9.13
N SER A 115 -20.86 7.62 9.52
CA SER A 115 -21.92 8.62 9.54
C SER A 115 -21.59 9.77 10.51
N GLU A 116 -22.09 10.99 10.24
CA GLU A 116 -21.84 12.16 11.08
C GLU A 116 -22.27 11.94 12.55
N ASP A 117 -23.33 11.18 12.78
CA ASP A 117 -23.83 10.85 14.11
C ASP A 117 -23.16 9.62 14.74
N TYR A 118 -22.16 9.03 14.05
CA TYR A 118 -21.44 7.84 14.48
C TYR A 118 -22.32 6.58 14.65
N SER A 119 -23.53 6.60 14.15
CA SER A 119 -24.45 5.45 14.27
C SER A 119 -24.13 4.32 13.30
N GLU A 120 -23.48 4.63 12.19
CA GLU A 120 -23.19 3.66 11.13
C GLU A 120 -21.73 3.75 10.69
N ASN A 121 -21.14 2.57 10.50
CA ASN A 121 -19.81 2.42 9.90
C ASN A 121 -19.95 1.57 8.64
N TYR A 122 -19.39 2.04 7.56
CA TYR A 122 -19.36 1.32 6.29
C TYR A 122 -17.94 1.08 5.85
N ILE A 123 -17.70 -0.06 5.22
CA ILE A 123 -16.45 -0.35 4.55
C ILE A 123 -16.79 -0.69 3.11
N ASN A 124 -16.34 0.14 2.19
CA ASN A 124 -16.43 -0.14 0.77
C ASN A 124 -15.18 -0.89 0.32
N PRO A 125 -15.31 -1.98 -0.43
CA PRO A 125 -14.18 -2.67 -1.01
C PRO A 125 -13.31 -1.74 -1.85
N TYR A 126 -11.99 -1.94 -1.77
CA TYR A 126 -11.01 -1.22 -2.58
C TYR A 126 -9.94 -2.20 -3.07
N PRO A 127 -9.37 -2.02 -4.26
CA PRO A 127 -8.35 -2.92 -4.77
C PRO A 127 -7.11 -2.98 -3.88
N HIS A 128 -6.41 -4.10 -3.91
CA HIS A 128 -5.03 -4.17 -3.45
C HIS A 128 -4.15 -3.32 -4.36
N LEU A 129 -2.99 -2.91 -3.84
CA LEU A 129 -1.95 -2.25 -4.62
C LEU A 129 -0.81 -3.24 -4.83
N LEU A 130 -0.33 -3.35 -6.06
CA LEU A 130 0.87 -4.08 -6.43
C LEU A 130 1.80 -3.12 -7.16
N LEU A 131 3.00 -2.95 -6.65
CA LEU A 131 4.07 -2.20 -7.28
C LEU A 131 5.17 -3.18 -7.65
N LEU A 132 5.39 -3.37 -8.93
CA LEU A 132 6.48 -4.19 -9.43
C LEU A 132 7.67 -3.32 -9.79
N SER A 133 8.84 -3.74 -9.36
CA SER A 133 10.11 -3.22 -9.81
C SER A 133 10.33 -3.52 -11.30
N ASN A 134 11.16 -2.75 -11.94
CA ASN A 134 11.52 -2.97 -13.32
C ASN A 134 13.04 -2.86 -13.52
N PRO A 135 13.59 -3.29 -14.67
CA PRO A 135 15.03 -3.29 -14.91
C PRO A 135 15.73 -1.92 -14.84
N GLU A 136 14.96 -0.83 -14.76
CA GLU A 136 15.47 0.53 -14.56
C GLU A 136 15.61 0.89 -13.07
N GLY A 137 15.25 -0.03 -12.15
CA GLY A 137 15.21 0.19 -10.71
C GLY A 137 14.09 1.13 -10.29
N LYS A 138 12.95 1.04 -10.98
CA LYS A 138 11.75 1.85 -10.72
C LYS A 138 10.54 0.97 -10.51
N PHE A 139 9.50 1.54 -9.90
CA PHE A 139 8.23 0.87 -9.70
C PHE A 139 7.18 1.26 -10.74
N ASP A 140 6.50 0.23 -11.25
CA ASP A 140 5.29 0.34 -12.04
C ASP A 140 4.07 -0.07 -11.18
N ASP A 141 2.95 0.63 -11.32
CA ASP A 141 1.68 0.19 -10.72
C ASP A 141 1.11 -0.98 -11.56
N ALA A 142 1.28 -2.17 -11.02
CA ALA A 142 0.84 -3.43 -11.61
C ALA A 142 -0.45 -3.97 -10.97
N SER A 143 -1.18 -3.17 -10.21
CA SER A 143 -2.39 -3.60 -9.47
C SER A 143 -3.47 -4.25 -10.36
N ASN A 144 -3.47 -3.92 -11.65
CA ASN A 144 -4.37 -4.51 -12.64
C ASN A 144 -3.97 -5.92 -13.08
N GLN A 145 -2.80 -6.40 -12.71
CA GLN A 145 -2.32 -7.76 -13.01
C GLN A 145 -2.85 -8.76 -11.97
N ILE A 146 -3.21 -8.31 -10.77
CA ILE A 146 -3.86 -9.18 -9.79
C ILE A 146 -5.19 -9.66 -10.37
N GLU A 147 -5.33 -10.99 -10.54
CA GLU A 147 -6.51 -11.59 -11.17
C GLU A 147 -7.80 -11.15 -10.45
N ASP A 148 -8.68 -10.58 -11.22
CA ASP A 148 -9.97 -10.08 -10.73
C ASP A 148 -11.12 -10.90 -11.29
N LYS A 149 -11.86 -11.55 -10.39
CA LYS A 149 -13.14 -12.20 -10.73
C LYS A 149 -14.30 -11.21 -10.89
N ASN A 150 -14.02 -9.88 -10.83
CA ASN A 150 -15.00 -8.81 -10.79
C ASN A 150 -14.93 -7.84 -12.00
N ASP A 151 -14.72 -8.35 -13.19
CA ASP A 151 -14.75 -7.60 -14.46
C ASP A 151 -13.69 -6.47 -14.57
N GLY A 152 -12.43 -6.72 -14.20
CA GLY A 152 -11.31 -5.79 -14.42
C GLY A 152 -11.27 -4.62 -13.44
N LYS A 153 -11.79 -4.79 -12.24
CA LYS A 153 -11.75 -3.77 -11.17
C LYS A 153 -10.66 -4.01 -10.13
N GLY A 154 -9.79 -4.96 -10.38
CA GLY A 154 -8.82 -5.44 -9.42
C GLY A 154 -9.47 -6.30 -8.32
N GLN A 155 -8.66 -7.04 -7.60
CA GLN A 155 -9.15 -7.86 -6.49
C GLN A 155 -9.62 -6.97 -5.34
N LEU A 156 -10.94 -6.76 -5.28
CA LEU A 156 -11.56 -5.90 -4.27
C LEU A 156 -11.54 -6.58 -2.91
N CYS A 157 -11.00 -5.89 -1.94
CA CYS A 157 -11.05 -6.29 -0.54
C CYS A 157 -11.61 -5.19 0.35
N ASN A 158 -12.34 -5.59 1.35
CA ASN A 158 -12.90 -4.68 2.35
C ASN A 158 -12.36 -4.92 3.76
N PHE A 159 -11.42 -5.85 3.94
CA PHE A 159 -10.94 -6.18 5.28
C PHE A 159 -9.65 -7.04 5.27
N ALA A 160 -8.64 -6.68 4.52
CA ALA A 160 -7.34 -7.35 4.58
C ALA A 160 -6.56 -6.92 5.81
N HIS A 161 -6.85 -7.54 6.96
CA HIS A 161 -6.10 -7.32 8.20
C HIS A 161 -4.72 -7.97 8.16
N ASP A 162 -4.54 -8.95 7.30
CA ASP A 162 -3.30 -9.66 7.17
C ASP A 162 -3.03 -10.05 5.71
N ALA A 163 -1.75 -10.22 5.41
CA ALA A 163 -1.25 -10.79 4.19
C ALA A 163 0.02 -11.57 4.49
N SER A 164 0.29 -12.60 3.72
CA SER A 164 1.51 -13.39 3.83
C SER A 164 2.00 -13.78 2.44
N ALA A 165 3.31 -13.92 2.32
CA ALA A 165 4.00 -14.41 1.14
C ALA A 165 4.58 -15.78 1.38
N GLY A 166 4.77 -16.56 0.32
CA GLY A 166 5.39 -17.90 0.34
C GLY A 166 5.14 -18.63 -0.95
N ASP A 167 5.70 -19.83 -1.06
CA ASP A 167 5.57 -20.74 -2.20
C ASP A 167 4.75 -21.99 -1.78
N PRO A 168 3.40 -21.90 -1.72
CA PRO A 168 2.56 -23.01 -1.25
C PRO A 168 2.35 -24.09 -2.29
N ASP A 169 2.54 -23.85 -3.58
CA ASP A 169 2.41 -24.87 -4.63
C ASP A 169 3.74 -25.51 -5.05
N GLY A 170 4.87 -24.93 -4.62
CA GLY A 170 6.20 -25.53 -4.74
C GLY A 170 6.82 -25.33 -6.12
N ASP A 171 6.41 -24.30 -6.86
CA ASP A 171 6.96 -24.00 -8.17
C ASP A 171 8.19 -23.09 -8.13
N GLY A 172 8.45 -22.45 -7.01
CA GLY A 172 9.62 -21.61 -6.74
C GLY A 172 9.31 -20.11 -6.75
N ASP A 173 8.12 -19.71 -7.18
CA ASP A 173 7.68 -18.32 -7.23
C ASP A 173 6.98 -17.93 -5.91
N ILE A 174 7.02 -16.66 -5.56
CA ILE A 174 6.40 -16.21 -4.31
C ILE A 174 4.96 -15.82 -4.56
N ASP A 175 4.05 -16.51 -3.89
CA ASP A 175 2.61 -16.26 -3.90
C ASP A 175 2.18 -15.35 -2.77
N ILE A 176 1.02 -14.69 -2.94
CA ILE A 176 0.43 -13.80 -1.94
C ILE A 176 -0.92 -14.35 -1.46
N TYR A 177 -1.05 -14.55 -0.15
CA TYR A 177 -2.34 -14.77 0.48
C TYR A 177 -2.81 -13.48 1.16
N ALA A 178 -3.93 -12.94 0.70
CA ALA A 178 -4.55 -11.76 1.28
C ALA A 178 -6.07 -11.82 1.13
N CYS A 179 -6.80 -11.25 2.08
CA CYS A 179 -8.27 -11.15 2.01
C CYS A 179 -8.99 -12.50 1.75
N ASN A 180 -8.49 -13.59 2.35
CA ASN A 180 -8.97 -14.97 2.16
C ASN A 180 -8.83 -15.50 0.72
N ILE A 181 -7.95 -14.92 -0.07
CA ILE A 181 -7.65 -15.33 -1.44
C ILE A 181 -6.16 -15.63 -1.51
N LEU A 182 -5.81 -16.77 -2.09
CA LEU A 182 -4.46 -17.11 -2.50
C LEU A 182 -4.31 -16.65 -3.95
N ASN A 183 -3.38 -15.76 -4.18
CA ASN A 183 -2.97 -15.30 -5.50
C ASN A 183 -1.71 -16.08 -5.85
N ILE A 184 -1.83 -16.98 -6.83
CA ILE A 184 -0.71 -17.76 -7.36
C ILE A 184 0.00 -16.89 -8.38
N ASN A 185 1.27 -16.67 -8.14
CA ASN A 185 2.17 -15.95 -9.03
C ASN A 185 2.70 -16.87 -10.12
N ASP A 186 2.99 -16.34 -11.28
CA ASP A 186 3.60 -17.06 -12.40
C ASP A 186 5.09 -16.71 -12.60
N GLY A 187 5.73 -16.13 -11.58
CA GLY A 187 7.11 -15.65 -11.62
C GLY A 187 7.32 -14.37 -12.43
N LEU A 188 6.25 -13.74 -12.86
CA LEU A 188 6.27 -12.46 -13.58
C LEU A 188 5.51 -11.37 -12.84
N GLY A 189 5.08 -11.67 -11.61
CA GLY A 189 4.28 -10.78 -10.79
C GLY A 189 2.79 -10.71 -11.19
N ASN A 190 2.25 -11.78 -11.83
CA ASN A 190 0.85 -11.85 -12.26
C ASN A 190 -0.02 -12.69 -11.34
#